data_50c9c315671025bde1ff0fc33648e716
#
_entry.id   50c9c315671025bde1ff0fc33648e716
#
_cell.length_a   1.000
_cell.length_b   1.000
_cell.length_c   1.000
_cell.angle_alpha   90.00
_cell.angle_beta   90.00
_cell.angle_gamma   90.00
#
_symmetry.space_group_name_H-M   'P 1'
#
loop_
_entity.id
_entity.type
_entity.pdbx_description
1 polymer ?
#
loop_
_entity_poly.entity_id
_entity_poly.type
_entity_poly.pdbx_seq_one_letter_code
_entity_poly.pdbx_strand_id
1 'polypeptide(L)'
;MEKVWFQNYPEGSPTTLDTSKYDSILDILDKAIREHPDRPAYINMGQVLTFRKLEERSRAFAAYLQNELKLERGERVALMMPNLLQYPIALFGILRAGLVVVNVNPLYTPRELEHQLQDSGATAIVVVSNFASTLEKIVFNTNVKHVILTRMGDQLSFGKRNLVNFVVKYVKKLVPKYKLPNAVTFREVLSIGKFRQYVRP
;
A
#
# COMPACT_ATOMS: atom_id res chain seq x y z
N MET A 1 -11.39 15.66 33.23
CA MET A 1 -9.96 15.31 33.37
C MET A 1 -9.18 16.46 32.79
N GLU A 2 -8.28 17.07 33.57
CA GLU A 2 -7.49 18.23 33.14
C GLU A 2 -6.45 17.78 32.12
N LYS A 3 -6.37 18.50 30.98
CA LYS A 3 -5.52 18.13 29.85
C LYS A 3 -4.11 18.73 30.04
N VAL A 4 -3.39 18.22 31.04
CA VAL A 4 -2.06 18.73 31.47
C VAL A 4 -1.01 18.78 30.35
N TRP A 5 -1.16 17.97 29.29
CA TRP A 5 -0.25 17.98 28.14
C TRP A 5 -0.31 19.25 27.30
N PHE A 6 -1.41 20.04 27.38
CA PHE A 6 -1.48 21.31 26.64
C PHE A 6 -0.42 22.33 27.10
N GLN A 7 0.05 22.22 28.33
CA GLN A 7 1.10 23.09 28.86
C GLN A 7 2.45 22.92 28.12
N ASN A 8 2.65 21.77 27.46
CA ASN A 8 3.86 21.44 26.70
C ASN A 8 3.69 21.66 25.19
N TYR A 9 2.58 22.23 24.74
CA TYR A 9 2.40 22.53 23.32
C TYR A 9 3.24 23.74 22.94
N PRO A 10 3.88 23.76 21.76
CA PRO A 10 4.53 24.96 21.25
C PRO A 10 3.54 26.11 21.15
N GLU A 11 4.04 27.34 21.34
CA GLU A 11 3.22 28.56 21.23
C GLU A 11 2.52 28.60 19.84
N GLY A 12 1.24 28.92 19.82
CA GLY A 12 0.42 28.94 18.61
C GLY A 12 -0.12 27.59 18.13
N SER A 13 0.20 26.47 18.82
CA SER A 13 -0.36 25.17 18.49
C SER A 13 -1.84 25.09 18.91
N PRO A 14 -2.75 24.69 18.01
CA PRO A 14 -4.15 24.55 18.37
C PRO A 14 -4.33 23.36 19.34
N THR A 15 -5.15 23.53 20.37
CA THR A 15 -5.51 22.49 21.35
C THR A 15 -6.58 21.54 20.84
N THR A 16 -7.25 21.90 19.74
CA THR A 16 -8.27 21.09 19.07
C THR A 16 -8.04 21.09 17.57
N LEU A 17 -8.23 19.93 16.94
CA LEU A 17 -8.21 19.81 15.48
C LEU A 17 -9.55 20.23 14.90
N ASP A 18 -9.52 21.18 13.96
CA ASP A 18 -10.69 21.49 13.14
C ASP A 18 -10.79 20.46 12.00
N THR A 19 -11.64 19.45 12.19
CA THR A 19 -11.88 18.39 11.23
C THR A 19 -12.85 18.78 10.12
N SER A 20 -13.51 19.96 10.21
CA SER A 20 -14.47 20.41 9.21
C SER A 20 -13.84 20.84 7.87
N LYS A 21 -12.53 21.04 7.85
CA LYS A 21 -11.78 21.49 6.66
C LYS A 21 -11.61 20.43 5.57
N TYR A 22 -11.78 19.15 5.92
CA TYR A 22 -11.55 18.02 5.02
C TYR A 22 -12.57 16.92 5.29
N ASP A 23 -13.25 16.48 4.24
CA ASP A 23 -14.22 15.38 4.34
C ASP A 23 -13.55 14.01 4.40
N SER A 24 -12.30 13.92 3.91
CA SER A 24 -11.55 12.67 3.87
C SER A 24 -10.02 12.88 3.84
N ILE A 25 -9.28 11.83 4.13
CA ILE A 25 -7.82 11.79 3.95
C ILE A 25 -7.44 12.07 2.48
N LEU A 26 -8.29 11.67 1.53
CA LEU A 26 -8.04 11.92 0.11
C LEU A 26 -8.10 13.40 -0.23
N ASP A 27 -8.92 14.21 0.46
CA ASP A 27 -8.98 15.65 0.22
C ASP A 27 -7.69 16.34 0.65
N ILE A 28 -7.08 15.87 1.74
CA ILE A 28 -5.76 16.35 2.17
C ILE A 28 -4.70 16.01 1.12
N LEU A 29 -4.70 14.76 0.62
CA LEU A 29 -3.79 14.32 -0.43
C LEU A 29 -4.01 15.12 -1.72
N ASP A 30 -5.25 15.27 -2.17
CA ASP A 30 -5.59 15.95 -3.41
C ASP A 30 -5.24 17.44 -3.34
N LYS A 31 -5.35 18.07 -2.16
CA LYS A 31 -4.85 19.43 -1.92
C LYS A 31 -3.33 19.49 -2.08
N ALA A 32 -2.60 18.60 -1.42
CA ALA A 32 -1.13 18.56 -1.52
C ALA A 32 -0.65 18.32 -2.96
N ILE A 33 -1.35 17.47 -3.73
CA ILE A 33 -1.07 17.21 -5.14
C ILE A 33 -1.28 18.48 -5.97
N ARG A 34 -2.37 19.22 -5.76
CA ARG A 34 -2.66 20.47 -6.49
C ARG A 34 -1.64 21.57 -6.19
N GLU A 35 -1.28 21.73 -4.93
CA GLU A 35 -0.38 22.80 -4.48
C GLU A 35 1.10 22.48 -4.76
N HIS A 36 1.48 21.20 -4.73
CA HIS A 36 2.88 20.80 -4.76
C HIS A 36 3.16 19.57 -5.65
N PRO A 37 2.68 19.51 -6.91
CA PRO A 37 2.71 18.29 -7.73
C PRO A 37 4.11 17.72 -7.92
N ASP A 38 5.11 18.57 -8.09
CA ASP A 38 6.48 18.15 -8.42
C ASP A 38 7.40 18.04 -7.20
N ARG A 39 6.90 18.38 -5.99
CA ARG A 39 7.67 18.17 -4.77
C ARG A 39 7.78 16.68 -4.41
N PRO A 40 8.88 16.27 -3.77
CA PRO A 40 9.01 14.95 -3.19
C PRO A 40 7.89 14.67 -2.16
N ALA A 41 7.12 13.60 -2.37
CA ALA A 41 6.18 13.07 -1.39
C ALA A 41 6.86 12.00 -0.52
N TYR A 42 7.60 11.09 -1.16
CA TYR A 42 8.32 10.01 -0.50
C TYR A 42 9.69 9.79 -1.15
N ILE A 43 10.67 9.42 -0.33
CA ILE A 43 12.01 9.05 -0.78
C ILE A 43 12.39 7.71 -0.17
N ASN A 44 12.85 6.76 -0.99
CA ASN A 44 13.35 5.47 -0.53
C ASN A 44 14.50 5.01 -1.42
N MET A 45 15.61 4.56 -0.83
CA MET A 45 16.82 4.14 -1.56
C MET A 45 17.29 5.17 -2.62
N GLY A 46 17.17 6.46 -2.33
CA GLY A 46 17.52 7.55 -3.26
C GLY A 46 16.58 7.70 -4.47
N GLN A 47 15.48 6.97 -4.52
CA GLN A 47 14.41 7.18 -5.49
C GLN A 47 13.35 8.10 -4.92
N VAL A 48 13.00 9.15 -5.67
CA VAL A 48 11.96 10.11 -5.33
C VAL A 48 10.63 9.68 -5.98
N LEU A 49 9.57 9.67 -5.18
CA LEU A 49 8.18 9.63 -5.60
C LEU A 49 7.57 11.01 -5.37
N THR A 50 7.30 11.76 -6.43
CA THR A 50 6.65 13.08 -6.32
C THR A 50 5.15 12.92 -6.08
N PHE A 51 4.47 13.99 -5.62
CA PHE A 51 3.01 13.99 -5.44
C PHE A 51 2.27 13.67 -6.75
N ARG A 52 2.70 14.21 -7.90
CA ARG A 52 2.17 13.89 -9.23
C ARG A 52 2.27 12.39 -9.55
N LYS A 53 3.44 11.78 -9.34
CA LYS A 53 3.64 10.34 -9.57
C LYS A 53 2.86 9.47 -8.58
N LEU A 54 2.71 9.94 -7.33
CA LEU A 54 1.86 9.26 -6.35
C LEU A 54 0.40 9.27 -6.81
N GLU A 55 -0.11 10.40 -7.32
CA GLU A 55 -1.45 10.49 -7.87
C GLU A 55 -1.66 9.52 -9.03
N GLU A 56 -0.81 9.59 -10.06
CA GLU A 56 -0.89 8.74 -11.25
C GLU A 56 -0.94 7.26 -10.88
N ARG A 57 -0.03 6.83 -9.99
CA ARG A 57 0.10 5.42 -9.60
C ARG A 57 -1.01 4.96 -8.67
N SER A 58 -1.42 5.79 -7.71
CA SER A 58 -2.53 5.44 -6.82
C SER A 58 -3.87 5.38 -7.56
N ARG A 59 -4.10 6.25 -8.56
CA ARG A 59 -5.27 6.16 -9.46
C ARG A 59 -5.24 4.89 -10.30
N ALA A 60 -4.09 4.55 -10.90
CA ALA A 60 -3.95 3.31 -11.66
C ALA A 60 -4.19 2.08 -10.76
N PHE A 61 -3.65 2.09 -9.53
CA PHE A 61 -3.88 1.02 -8.57
C PHE A 61 -5.37 0.90 -8.21
N ALA A 62 -6.04 2.02 -7.91
CA ALA A 62 -7.48 2.06 -7.62
C ALA A 62 -8.32 1.55 -8.80
N ALA A 63 -8.01 2.01 -10.01
CA ALA A 63 -8.71 1.58 -11.22
C ALA A 63 -8.60 0.07 -11.45
N TYR A 64 -7.44 -0.54 -11.16
CA TYR A 64 -7.26 -1.98 -11.22
C TYR A 64 -8.15 -2.71 -10.19
N LEU A 65 -8.17 -2.24 -8.94
CA LEU A 65 -9.00 -2.83 -7.89
C LEU A 65 -10.49 -2.79 -8.25
N GLN A 66 -10.94 -1.67 -8.84
CA GLN A 66 -12.34 -1.47 -9.23
C GLN A 66 -12.74 -2.29 -10.46
N ASN A 67 -11.90 -2.34 -11.51
CA ASN A 67 -12.29 -2.88 -12.81
C ASN A 67 -11.86 -4.34 -13.03
N GLU A 68 -10.68 -4.73 -12.52
CA GLU A 68 -10.16 -6.09 -12.73
C GLU A 68 -10.53 -7.00 -11.57
N LEU A 69 -10.34 -6.54 -10.33
CA LEU A 69 -10.71 -7.32 -9.14
C LEU A 69 -12.18 -7.15 -8.77
N LYS A 70 -12.84 -6.09 -9.26
CA LYS A 70 -14.25 -5.75 -8.99
C LYS A 70 -14.58 -5.72 -7.50
N LEU A 71 -13.65 -5.19 -6.71
CA LEU A 71 -13.84 -5.05 -5.27
C LEU A 71 -14.90 -3.98 -5.00
N GLU A 72 -15.82 -4.30 -4.09
CA GLU A 72 -16.91 -3.41 -3.70
C GLU A 72 -16.49 -2.45 -2.59
N ARG A 73 -17.16 -1.29 -2.53
CA ARG A 73 -16.90 -0.28 -1.50
C ARG A 73 -16.97 -0.90 -0.09
N GLY A 74 -15.95 -0.61 0.73
CA GLY A 74 -15.85 -1.11 2.11
C GLY A 74 -15.16 -2.48 2.23
N GLU A 75 -14.84 -3.17 1.13
CA GLU A 75 -14.02 -4.37 1.20
C GLU A 75 -12.61 -4.04 1.71
N ARG A 76 -11.98 -4.98 2.37
CA ARG A 76 -10.70 -4.82 3.05
C ARG A 76 -9.56 -5.39 2.21
N VAL A 77 -8.51 -4.58 2.07
CA VAL A 77 -7.26 -4.96 1.38
C VAL A 77 -6.09 -4.89 2.36
N ALA A 78 -5.43 -6.01 2.57
CA ALA A 78 -4.29 -6.10 3.45
C ALA A 78 -3.00 -5.60 2.77
N LEU A 79 -2.16 -4.85 3.52
CA LEU A 79 -0.84 -4.40 3.09
C LEU A 79 0.23 -5.01 3.99
N MET A 80 0.98 -6.01 3.48
CA MET A 80 2.05 -6.71 4.19
C MET A 80 3.40 -6.39 3.57
N MET A 81 3.95 -5.25 3.93
CA MET A 81 5.25 -4.79 3.44
C MET A 81 5.87 -3.77 4.39
N PRO A 82 7.20 -3.62 4.39
CA PRO A 82 7.87 -2.54 5.10
C PRO A 82 7.68 -1.21 4.36
N ASN A 83 8.29 -0.11 4.87
CA ASN A 83 8.23 1.22 4.28
C ASN A 83 8.95 1.28 2.92
N LEU A 84 8.23 0.92 1.87
CA LEU A 84 8.64 0.96 0.47
C LEU A 84 7.82 2.01 -0.29
N LEU A 85 8.27 2.44 -1.47
CA LEU A 85 7.49 3.37 -2.31
C LEU A 85 6.16 2.76 -2.80
N GLN A 86 6.04 1.45 -2.83
CA GLN A 86 4.80 0.74 -3.15
C GLN A 86 3.73 0.96 -2.07
N TYR A 87 4.15 1.11 -0.81
CA TYR A 87 3.21 1.26 0.31
C TYR A 87 2.29 2.47 0.14
N PRO A 88 2.76 3.71 -0.01
CA PRO A 88 1.87 4.86 -0.20
C PRO A 88 1.05 4.77 -1.49
N ILE A 89 1.59 4.17 -2.55
CA ILE A 89 0.84 3.97 -3.79
C ILE A 89 -0.36 3.04 -3.56
N ALA A 90 -0.14 1.91 -2.89
CA ALA A 90 -1.20 0.96 -2.56
C ALA A 90 -2.18 1.54 -1.53
N LEU A 91 -1.69 2.15 -0.45
CA LEU A 91 -2.50 2.80 0.58
C LEU A 91 -3.51 3.77 -0.03
N PHE A 92 -3.02 4.77 -0.77
CA PHE A 92 -3.90 5.75 -1.39
C PHE A 92 -4.71 5.18 -2.54
N GLY A 93 -4.23 4.16 -3.24
CA GLY A 93 -5.01 3.46 -4.25
C GLY A 93 -6.21 2.71 -3.66
N ILE A 94 -6.04 2.03 -2.53
CA ILE A 94 -7.12 1.36 -1.79
C ILE A 94 -8.15 2.38 -1.32
N LEU A 95 -7.70 3.46 -0.68
CA LEU A 95 -8.59 4.54 -0.22
C LEU A 95 -9.34 5.21 -1.39
N ARG A 96 -8.65 5.45 -2.53
CA ARG A 96 -9.28 5.99 -3.75
C ARG A 96 -10.35 5.05 -4.33
N ALA A 97 -10.17 3.75 -4.19
CA ALA A 97 -11.17 2.78 -4.63
C ALA A 97 -12.38 2.66 -3.68
N GLY A 98 -12.38 3.39 -2.55
CA GLY A 98 -13.44 3.31 -1.53
C GLY A 98 -13.32 2.09 -0.62
N LEU A 99 -12.14 1.49 -0.57
CA LEU A 99 -11.83 0.29 0.17
C LEU A 99 -11.15 0.60 1.51
N VAL A 100 -11.09 -0.38 2.40
CA VAL A 100 -10.48 -0.27 3.72
C VAL A 100 -9.07 -0.87 3.69
N VAL A 101 -8.10 -0.13 4.23
CA VAL A 101 -6.72 -0.60 4.39
C VAL A 101 -6.57 -1.38 5.68
N VAL A 102 -6.02 -2.60 5.58
CA VAL A 102 -5.61 -3.41 6.74
C VAL A 102 -4.08 -3.51 6.76
N ASN A 103 -3.45 -2.80 7.68
CA ASN A 103 -2.00 -2.86 7.84
C ASN A 103 -1.59 -4.16 8.54
N VAL A 104 -0.69 -4.90 7.90
CA VAL A 104 -0.19 -6.19 8.41
C VAL A 104 1.30 -6.08 8.72
N ASN A 105 1.69 -6.49 9.91
CA ASN A 105 3.11 -6.58 10.25
C ASN A 105 3.79 -7.64 9.36
N PRO A 106 4.79 -7.26 8.54
CA PRO A 106 5.47 -8.21 7.66
C PRO A 106 6.25 -9.30 8.40
N LEU A 107 6.51 -9.13 9.70
CA LEU A 107 7.24 -10.11 10.52
C LEU A 107 6.31 -11.10 11.23
N TYR A 108 5.02 -11.07 10.99
CA TYR A 108 4.09 -12.03 11.59
C TYR A 108 4.42 -13.47 11.21
N THR A 109 4.26 -14.36 12.17
CA THR A 109 4.24 -15.81 11.96
C THR A 109 3.02 -16.20 11.11
N PRO A 110 3.01 -17.39 10.50
CA PRO A 110 1.82 -17.86 9.76
C PRO A 110 0.53 -17.80 10.60
N ARG A 111 0.57 -18.19 11.87
CA ARG A 111 -0.60 -18.18 12.78
C ARG A 111 -1.13 -16.75 13.04
N GLU A 112 -0.24 -15.80 13.28
CA GLU A 112 -0.63 -14.39 13.51
C GLU A 112 -1.21 -13.78 12.26
N LEU A 113 -0.60 -14.06 11.08
CA LEU A 113 -1.09 -13.61 9.80
C LEU A 113 -2.48 -14.19 9.48
N GLU A 114 -2.66 -15.49 9.68
CA GLU A 114 -3.95 -16.16 9.48
C GLU A 114 -5.04 -15.53 10.34
N HIS A 115 -4.77 -15.36 11.63
CA HIS A 115 -5.71 -14.73 12.57
C HIS A 115 -6.09 -13.31 12.11
N GLN A 116 -5.12 -12.46 11.77
CA GLN A 116 -5.41 -11.09 11.34
C GLN A 116 -6.20 -11.03 10.03
N LEU A 117 -5.88 -11.89 9.05
CA LEU A 117 -6.60 -11.93 7.77
C LEU A 117 -8.04 -12.45 7.93
N GLN A 118 -8.26 -13.42 8.84
CA GLN A 118 -9.59 -13.91 9.17
C GLN A 118 -10.41 -12.86 9.93
N ASP A 119 -9.84 -12.27 10.98
CA ASP A 119 -10.49 -11.26 11.82
C ASP A 119 -10.87 -10.00 11.00
N SER A 120 -9.95 -9.49 10.19
CA SER A 120 -10.23 -8.35 9.33
C SER A 120 -11.18 -8.68 8.17
N GLY A 121 -11.31 -9.94 7.78
CA GLY A 121 -12.05 -10.37 6.60
C GLY A 121 -11.50 -9.78 5.29
N ALA A 122 -10.16 -9.58 5.20
CA ALA A 122 -9.53 -9.06 4.00
C ALA A 122 -9.74 -10.00 2.80
N THR A 123 -10.19 -9.44 1.66
CA THR A 123 -10.45 -10.19 0.42
C THR A 123 -9.30 -10.11 -0.58
N ALA A 124 -8.40 -9.15 -0.40
CA ALA A 124 -7.19 -9.02 -1.18
C ALA A 124 -5.99 -8.67 -0.28
N ILE A 125 -4.78 -9.03 -0.73
CA ILE A 125 -3.54 -8.70 -0.04
C ILE A 125 -2.47 -8.23 -1.02
N VAL A 126 -1.73 -7.18 -0.63
CA VAL A 126 -0.49 -6.76 -1.28
C VAL A 126 0.66 -7.18 -0.38
N VAL A 127 1.53 -8.05 -0.87
CA VAL A 127 2.63 -8.60 -0.06
C VAL A 127 3.98 -8.48 -0.79
N VAL A 128 5.03 -8.13 -0.05
CA VAL A 128 6.38 -8.18 -0.61
C VAL A 128 6.89 -9.63 -0.64
N SER A 129 7.55 -10.01 -1.73
CA SER A 129 7.98 -11.39 -2.01
C SER A 129 8.80 -12.05 -0.91
N ASN A 130 9.42 -11.25 -0.04
CA ASN A 130 10.18 -11.72 1.12
C ASN A 130 9.31 -12.50 2.13
N PHE A 131 8.02 -12.17 2.20
CA PHE A 131 7.07 -12.77 3.15
C PHE A 131 5.99 -13.61 2.44
N ALA A 132 6.10 -13.80 1.13
CA ALA A 132 5.13 -14.55 0.34
C ALA A 132 5.03 -16.03 0.78
N SER A 133 6.12 -16.63 1.27
CA SER A 133 6.11 -17.99 1.81
C SER A 133 5.34 -18.13 3.12
N THR A 134 5.26 -17.06 3.92
CA THR A 134 4.40 -17.02 5.12
C THR A 134 2.93 -17.02 4.71
N LEU A 135 2.58 -16.19 3.72
CA LEU A 135 1.23 -16.13 3.17
C LEU A 135 0.80 -17.45 2.52
N GLU A 136 1.68 -18.07 1.73
CA GLU A 136 1.42 -19.35 1.06
C GLU A 136 0.87 -20.41 2.03
N LYS A 137 1.42 -20.47 3.24
CA LYS A 137 1.06 -21.49 4.25
C LYS A 137 -0.37 -21.38 4.74
N ILE A 138 -0.98 -20.20 4.64
CA ILE A 138 -2.24 -19.90 5.33
C ILE A 138 -3.33 -19.31 4.41
N VAL A 139 -2.99 -18.88 3.21
CA VAL A 139 -3.91 -18.14 2.35
C VAL A 139 -5.22 -18.91 2.08
N PHE A 140 -5.15 -20.23 1.97
CA PHE A 140 -6.33 -21.09 1.74
C PHE A 140 -7.28 -21.18 2.94
N ASN A 141 -6.81 -20.79 4.13
CA ASN A 141 -7.62 -20.76 5.36
C ASN A 141 -8.22 -19.36 5.60
N THR A 142 -8.09 -18.43 4.66
CA THR A 142 -8.54 -17.04 4.79
C THR A 142 -9.54 -16.67 3.70
N ASN A 143 -10.14 -15.47 3.81
CA ASN A 143 -11.04 -14.93 2.81
C ASN A 143 -10.30 -14.27 1.62
N VAL A 144 -8.97 -14.32 1.58
CA VAL A 144 -8.15 -13.69 0.54
C VAL A 144 -8.34 -14.40 -0.79
N LYS A 145 -8.93 -13.71 -1.76
CA LYS A 145 -9.15 -14.17 -3.14
C LYS A 145 -8.08 -13.66 -4.10
N HIS A 146 -7.50 -12.49 -3.80
CA HIS A 146 -6.59 -11.79 -4.69
C HIS A 146 -5.26 -11.51 -4.00
N VAL A 147 -4.16 -11.93 -4.62
CA VAL A 147 -2.80 -11.70 -4.12
C VAL A 147 -2.03 -10.84 -5.11
N ILE A 148 -1.54 -9.70 -4.64
CA ILE A 148 -0.67 -8.81 -5.41
C ILE A 148 0.74 -8.90 -4.82
N LEU A 149 1.70 -9.35 -5.63
CA LEU A 149 3.09 -9.50 -5.23
C LEU A 149 3.92 -8.30 -5.64
N THR A 150 4.73 -7.77 -4.73
CA THR A 150 5.74 -6.77 -5.04
C THR A 150 7.13 -7.23 -4.60
N ARG A 151 8.19 -6.66 -5.19
CA ARG A 151 9.57 -6.87 -4.78
C ARG A 151 10.14 -5.58 -4.22
N MET A 152 11.15 -5.67 -3.38
CA MET A 152 11.79 -4.52 -2.72
C MET A 152 12.12 -3.37 -3.69
N GLY A 153 12.63 -3.68 -4.86
CA GLY A 153 13.07 -2.69 -5.84
C GLY A 153 12.04 -2.25 -6.88
N ASP A 154 10.79 -2.72 -6.85
CA ASP A 154 9.86 -2.56 -7.98
C ASP A 154 9.53 -1.11 -8.37
N GLN A 155 9.63 -0.18 -7.44
CA GLN A 155 9.39 1.25 -7.69
C GLN A 155 10.68 2.07 -7.85
N LEU A 156 11.84 1.41 -7.89
CA LEU A 156 13.11 2.06 -8.20
C LEU A 156 13.32 2.22 -9.72
N SER A 157 14.29 3.05 -10.12
CA SER A 157 14.70 3.17 -11.52
C SER A 157 15.19 1.82 -12.07
N PHE A 158 15.15 1.65 -13.40
CA PHE A 158 15.38 0.36 -14.07
C PHE A 158 16.65 -0.37 -13.59
N GLY A 159 17.80 0.31 -13.58
CA GLY A 159 19.07 -0.30 -13.14
C GLY A 159 19.08 -0.68 -11.65
N LYS A 160 18.68 0.29 -10.78
CA LYS A 160 18.58 0.06 -9.33
C LYS A 160 17.60 -1.06 -8.98
N ARG A 161 16.44 -1.10 -9.66
CA ARG A 161 15.43 -2.15 -9.46
C ARG A 161 16.01 -3.53 -9.67
N ASN A 162 16.67 -3.73 -10.82
CA ASN A 162 17.22 -5.05 -11.16
C ASN A 162 18.33 -5.44 -10.19
N LEU A 163 19.22 -4.51 -9.86
CA LEU A 163 20.28 -4.74 -8.88
C LEU A 163 19.73 -5.10 -7.49
N VAL A 164 18.82 -4.29 -6.96
CA VAL A 164 18.24 -4.51 -5.63
C VAL A 164 17.51 -5.86 -5.59
N ASN A 165 16.64 -6.13 -6.58
CA ASN A 165 15.89 -7.38 -6.62
C ASN A 165 16.82 -8.60 -6.79
N PHE A 166 17.90 -8.50 -7.55
CA PHE A 166 18.92 -9.54 -7.68
C PHE A 166 19.64 -9.79 -6.34
N VAL A 167 20.14 -8.72 -5.72
CA VAL A 167 20.85 -8.81 -4.43
C VAL A 167 19.96 -9.42 -3.35
N VAL A 168 18.71 -8.92 -3.22
CA VAL A 168 17.76 -9.40 -2.20
C VAL A 168 17.44 -10.89 -2.40
N LYS A 169 17.24 -11.32 -3.65
CA LYS A 169 16.83 -12.71 -3.94
C LYS A 169 18.01 -13.68 -3.94
N TYR A 170 19.11 -13.36 -4.62
CA TYR A 170 20.17 -14.32 -4.90
C TYR A 170 21.39 -14.17 -3.98
N VAL A 171 21.78 -12.95 -3.62
CA VAL A 171 22.93 -12.69 -2.74
C VAL A 171 22.55 -12.82 -1.27
N LYS A 172 21.52 -12.08 -0.85
CA LYS A 172 21.04 -12.08 0.54
C LYS A 172 20.10 -13.25 0.85
N LYS A 173 19.58 -13.93 -0.18
CA LYS A 173 18.64 -15.06 -0.07
C LYS A 173 17.43 -14.78 0.82
N LEU A 174 16.95 -13.53 0.81
CA LEU A 174 15.84 -13.05 1.65
C LEU A 174 14.44 -13.32 1.04
N VAL A 175 14.38 -14.00 -0.09
CA VAL A 175 13.13 -14.42 -0.74
C VAL A 175 13.08 -15.95 -0.76
N PRO A 176 12.40 -16.57 0.22
CA PRO A 176 12.17 -18.02 0.22
C PRO A 176 11.39 -18.47 -1.00
N LYS A 177 11.47 -19.77 -1.33
CA LYS A 177 10.61 -20.34 -2.38
C LYS A 177 9.15 -20.30 -1.92
N TYR A 178 8.25 -19.98 -2.83
CA TYR A 178 6.78 -19.98 -2.61
C TYR A 178 6.04 -20.32 -3.89
N LYS A 179 4.80 -20.79 -3.76
CA LYS A 179 3.86 -21.08 -4.85
C LYS A 179 2.56 -20.31 -4.60
N LEU A 180 2.38 -19.21 -5.32
CA LEU A 180 1.15 -18.42 -5.35
C LEU A 180 0.75 -18.24 -6.82
N PRO A 181 0.17 -19.26 -7.46
CA PRO A 181 0.03 -19.32 -8.93
C PRO A 181 -0.90 -18.23 -9.49
N ASN A 182 -1.88 -17.77 -8.70
CA ASN A 182 -2.84 -16.76 -9.13
C ASN A 182 -2.43 -15.33 -8.72
N ALA A 183 -1.20 -15.16 -8.21
CA ALA A 183 -0.73 -13.84 -7.80
C ALA A 183 -0.31 -13.02 -9.02
N VAL A 184 -0.75 -11.76 -9.06
CA VAL A 184 -0.34 -10.76 -10.05
C VAL A 184 0.77 -9.87 -9.48
N THR A 185 1.63 -9.35 -10.34
CA THR A 185 2.68 -8.44 -9.87
C THR A 185 2.17 -7.02 -9.73
N PHE A 186 2.68 -6.28 -8.74
CA PHE A 186 2.35 -4.87 -8.52
C PHE A 186 2.57 -4.00 -9.76
N ARG A 187 3.57 -4.36 -10.56
CA ARG A 187 3.87 -3.67 -11.82
C ARG A 187 2.82 -3.92 -12.90
N GLU A 188 2.33 -5.16 -13.02
CA GLU A 188 1.21 -5.49 -13.90
C GLU A 188 -0.06 -4.76 -13.49
N VAL A 189 -0.36 -4.74 -12.18
CA VAL A 189 -1.47 -3.97 -11.61
C VAL A 189 -1.44 -2.51 -12.05
N LEU A 190 -0.30 -1.84 -11.88
CA LEU A 190 -0.14 -0.45 -12.33
C LEU A 190 -0.20 -0.28 -13.85
N SER A 191 0.37 -1.23 -14.59
CA SER A 191 0.37 -1.21 -16.06
C SER A 191 -1.04 -1.35 -16.63
N ILE A 192 -1.82 -2.31 -16.12
CA ILE A 192 -3.21 -2.54 -16.54
C ILE A 192 -4.11 -1.38 -16.09
N GLY A 193 -4.02 -1.00 -14.82
CA GLY A 193 -4.85 0.03 -14.23
C GLY A 193 -4.68 1.42 -14.85
N LYS A 194 -3.50 1.71 -15.44
CA LYS A 194 -3.26 2.96 -16.18
C LYS A 194 -4.22 3.13 -17.36
N PHE A 195 -4.70 2.06 -17.94
CA PHE A 195 -5.63 2.06 -19.09
C PHE A 195 -7.08 1.84 -18.67
N ARG A 196 -7.38 1.80 -17.38
CA ARG A 196 -8.74 1.65 -16.83
C ARG A 196 -9.25 2.98 -16.30
N GLN A 197 -10.56 3.16 -16.37
CA GLN A 197 -11.21 4.33 -15.82
C GLN A 197 -11.25 4.20 -14.28
N TYR A 198 -10.70 5.17 -13.60
CA TYR A 198 -10.85 5.35 -12.16
C TYR A 198 -12.11 6.15 -11.88
N VAL A 199 -12.97 5.65 -11.01
CA VAL A 199 -14.16 6.33 -10.51
C VAL A 199 -13.97 6.64 -9.03
N ARG A 200 -14.08 7.92 -8.63
CA ARG A 200 -14.06 8.31 -7.22
C ARG A 200 -15.38 7.86 -6.58
N PRO A 201 -15.35 7.02 -5.50
CA PRO A 201 -16.54 6.53 -4.82
C PRO A 201 -17.21 7.59 -3.93
#